data_d8fb5d40193acf2c0833fe0b7b273d3b
#
_entry.id   d8fb5d40193acf2c0833fe0b7b273d3b
#
_cell.length_a   1.000
_cell.length_b   1.000
_cell.length_c   1.000
_cell.angle_alpha   90.00
_cell.angle_beta   90.00
_cell.angle_gamma   90.00
#
_symmetry.space_group_name_H-M   'P 1'
#
loop_
_entity.id
_entity.type
_entity.pdbx_description
1 polymer ?
#
loop_
_entity_poly.entity_id
_entity_poly.type
_entity_poly.pdbx_seq_one_letter_code
_entity_poly.pdbx_strand_id
1 'polypeptide(L)'
;MKRLMVVLLLVFIAGTAGCTAEKKPDGGVEMDLEIGSVFHNGDYIPVEFTCDGENVNPPIFIGHIDPNAKSLVIIMDDPDAPGGTFTHWIAWNIPPLGEIPKGVPPQGVVDAPVKMVQGRNDFGKIGYGGPCPPKGHGVHHYHFRVYALDTVLELDPGASRKELERAMEGHVIQIGELVGLYGRE
;
A
#
# COMPACT_ATOMS: atom_id res chain seq x y z
N MET A 1 -20.37 -78.95 27.49
CA MET A 1 -20.71 -77.77 26.62
C MET A 1 -20.11 -76.54 27.23
N LYS A 2 -18.89 -76.13 26.75
CA LYS A 2 -18.21 -74.89 27.27
C LYS A 2 -18.47 -73.78 26.29
N ARG A 3 -19.16 -72.73 26.75
CA ARG A 3 -19.42 -71.53 25.97
C ARG A 3 -18.15 -70.61 25.98
N LEU A 4 -17.59 -70.37 24.80
CA LEU A 4 -16.48 -69.50 24.59
C LEU A 4 -17.02 -68.07 24.43
N MET A 5 -16.66 -67.19 25.38
CA MET A 5 -17.04 -65.78 25.38
C MET A 5 -15.95 -64.97 24.67
N VAL A 6 -16.24 -64.54 23.46
CA VAL A 6 -15.35 -63.63 22.68
C VAL A 6 -15.55 -62.19 23.17
N VAL A 7 -14.54 -61.63 23.83
CA VAL A 7 -14.51 -60.22 24.19
C VAL A 7 -13.95 -59.44 23.02
N LEU A 8 -14.80 -58.61 22.40
CA LEU A 8 -14.41 -57.72 21.32
C LEU A 8 -13.83 -56.43 21.91
N LEU A 9 -12.52 -56.25 21.79
CA LEU A 9 -11.82 -55.05 22.26
C LEU A 9 -11.94 -53.99 21.19
N LEU A 10 -12.79 -52.97 21.40
CA LEU A 10 -12.88 -51.79 20.57
C LEU A 10 -11.73 -50.83 20.89
N VAL A 11 -10.74 -50.76 19.99
CA VAL A 11 -9.68 -49.76 20.07
C VAL A 11 -10.21 -48.47 19.48
N PHE A 12 -10.46 -47.48 20.32
CA PHE A 12 -10.71 -46.07 19.90
C PHE A 12 -9.37 -45.44 19.52
N ILE A 13 -9.14 -45.26 18.23
CA ILE A 13 -8.05 -44.43 17.73
C ILE A 13 -8.54 -42.96 17.78
N ALA A 14 -8.08 -42.22 18.78
CA ALA A 14 -8.24 -40.75 18.85
C ALA A 14 -7.34 -40.14 17.78
N GLY A 15 -7.93 -39.76 16.64
CA GLY A 15 -7.26 -38.98 15.62
C GLY A 15 -7.02 -37.55 16.15
N THR A 16 -5.77 -37.22 16.50
CA THR A 16 -5.35 -35.83 16.71
C THR A 16 -5.29 -35.15 15.35
N ALA A 17 -6.28 -34.33 15.05
CA ALA A 17 -6.21 -33.38 13.94
C ALA A 17 -5.10 -32.38 14.27
N GLY A 18 -3.88 -32.66 13.81
CA GLY A 18 -2.80 -31.70 13.80
C GLY A 18 -3.15 -30.59 12.78
N CYS A 19 -3.46 -29.38 13.25
CA CYS A 19 -3.38 -28.19 12.43
C CYS A 19 -1.92 -28.05 11.99
N THR A 20 -1.60 -28.55 10.80
CA THR A 20 -0.36 -28.18 10.13
C THR A 20 -0.55 -26.74 9.64
N ALA A 21 0.07 -25.79 10.33
CA ALA A 21 0.27 -24.45 9.76
C ALA A 21 1.02 -24.65 8.43
N GLU A 22 0.38 -24.36 7.32
CA GLU A 22 1.03 -24.31 6.03
C GLU A 22 2.17 -23.30 6.11
N LYS A 23 3.40 -23.80 5.94
CA LYS A 23 4.59 -22.97 5.82
C LYS A 23 4.46 -22.18 4.52
N LYS A 24 4.29 -20.83 4.62
CA LYS A 24 4.31 -19.91 3.49
C LYS A 24 5.52 -20.21 2.59
N PRO A 25 5.37 -20.29 1.25
CA PRO A 25 6.51 -20.44 0.37
C PRO A 25 7.44 -19.24 0.45
N ASP A 26 8.74 -19.49 0.40
CA ASP A 26 9.81 -18.50 0.50
C ASP A 26 9.64 -17.33 -0.48
N GLY A 27 9.58 -16.10 0.03
CA GLY A 27 10.08 -14.90 -0.64
C GLY A 27 9.23 -14.28 -1.75
N GLY A 28 7.97 -14.65 -1.96
CA GLY A 28 7.09 -13.97 -2.91
C GLY A 28 6.43 -12.74 -2.32
N VAL A 29 6.44 -11.61 -3.06
CA VAL A 29 5.61 -10.43 -2.73
C VAL A 29 4.14 -10.82 -2.92
N GLU A 30 3.32 -10.65 -1.88
CA GLU A 30 1.88 -10.92 -1.97
C GLU A 30 1.13 -9.66 -2.40
N MET A 31 0.23 -9.81 -3.39
CA MET A 31 -0.65 -8.75 -3.90
C MET A 31 -1.98 -8.78 -3.13
N ASP A 32 -1.94 -8.58 -1.83
CA ASP A 32 -3.08 -8.80 -0.93
C ASP A 32 -3.37 -7.64 0.05
N LEU A 33 -2.64 -6.51 -0.03
CA LEU A 33 -3.06 -5.30 0.66
C LEU A 33 -4.34 -4.75 0.03
N GLU A 34 -5.40 -4.63 0.81
CA GLU A 34 -6.60 -3.93 0.38
C GLU A 34 -6.37 -2.42 0.50
N ILE A 35 -6.48 -1.71 -0.63
CA ILE A 35 -6.33 -0.25 -0.65
C ILE A 35 -7.67 0.38 -1.04
N GLY A 36 -8.11 1.32 -0.23
CA GLY A 36 -9.33 2.09 -0.44
C GLY A 36 -9.14 3.59 -0.19
N SER A 37 -10.12 4.37 -0.58
CA SER A 37 -10.21 5.79 -0.30
C SER A 37 -11.68 6.22 -0.21
N VAL A 38 -11.96 7.52 -0.30
CA VAL A 38 -13.31 8.09 -0.44
C VAL A 38 -13.88 7.97 -1.86
N PHE A 39 -13.16 7.32 -2.75
CA PHE A 39 -13.59 6.92 -4.10
C PHE A 39 -13.22 5.45 -4.32
N HIS A 40 -13.96 4.75 -5.21
CA HIS A 40 -13.68 3.36 -5.53
C HIS A 40 -12.63 3.23 -6.64
N ASN A 41 -12.06 2.04 -6.77
CA ASN A 41 -11.12 1.74 -7.84
C ASN A 41 -11.75 1.97 -9.22
N GLY A 42 -11.11 2.81 -10.04
CA GLY A 42 -11.61 3.22 -11.36
C GLY A 42 -12.62 4.37 -11.35
N ASP A 43 -12.95 4.94 -10.18
CA ASP A 43 -13.79 6.14 -10.09
C ASP A 43 -12.97 7.42 -10.24
N TYR A 44 -13.67 8.53 -10.50
CA TYR A 44 -13.05 9.85 -10.54
C TYR A 44 -12.61 10.30 -9.14
N ILE A 45 -11.38 10.79 -9.06
CA ILE A 45 -10.84 11.43 -7.85
C ILE A 45 -11.62 12.73 -7.61
N PRO A 46 -12.19 12.96 -6.41
CA PRO A 46 -12.85 14.21 -6.08
C PRO A 46 -11.94 15.41 -6.29
N VAL A 47 -12.50 16.51 -6.81
CA VAL A 47 -11.75 17.71 -7.20
C VAL A 47 -10.93 18.30 -6.05
N GLU A 48 -11.38 18.12 -4.83
CA GLU A 48 -10.70 18.51 -3.60
C GLU A 48 -9.24 18.01 -3.53
N PHE A 49 -8.98 16.83 -4.05
CA PHE A 49 -7.64 16.19 -4.01
C PHE A 49 -6.79 16.49 -5.25
N THR A 50 -7.25 17.37 -6.12
CA THR A 50 -6.59 17.71 -7.39
C THR A 50 -6.08 19.13 -7.40
N CYS A 51 -5.32 19.51 -8.43
CA CYS A 51 -4.83 20.88 -8.59
C CYS A 51 -5.92 21.92 -8.84
N ASP A 52 -7.14 21.48 -9.14
CA ASP A 52 -8.30 22.37 -9.33
C ASP A 52 -9.11 22.54 -8.02
N GLY A 53 -8.69 21.89 -6.91
CA GLY A 53 -9.27 21.97 -5.58
C GLY A 53 -8.26 22.37 -4.51
N GLU A 54 -8.39 21.78 -3.31
CA GLU A 54 -7.50 22.07 -2.17
C GLU A 54 -6.08 21.50 -2.38
N ASN A 55 -5.93 20.54 -3.28
CA ASN A 55 -4.65 19.92 -3.61
C ASN A 55 -3.98 19.24 -2.41
N VAL A 56 -4.78 18.54 -1.61
CA VAL A 56 -4.35 17.75 -0.45
C VAL A 56 -4.52 16.26 -0.76
N ASN A 57 -3.74 15.38 -0.12
CA ASN A 57 -3.91 13.95 -0.32
C ASN A 57 -5.27 13.48 0.20
N PRO A 58 -5.93 12.52 -0.50
CA PRO A 58 -7.11 11.84 0.06
C PRO A 58 -6.70 10.95 1.24
N PRO A 59 -7.65 10.55 2.11
CA PRO A 59 -7.39 9.48 3.06
C PRO A 59 -7.17 8.17 2.30
N ILE A 60 -6.20 7.36 2.73
CA ILE A 60 -5.93 6.04 2.15
C ILE A 60 -6.17 5.01 3.24
N PHE A 61 -7.15 4.13 3.02
CA PHE A 61 -7.48 3.02 3.91
C PHE A 61 -6.71 1.78 3.48
N ILE A 62 -6.13 1.06 4.44
CA ILE A 62 -5.22 -0.06 4.20
C ILE A 62 -5.69 -1.24 5.03
N GLY A 63 -6.14 -2.31 4.37
CA GLY A 63 -6.57 -3.56 5.01
C GLY A 63 -5.56 -4.69 4.80
N HIS A 64 -5.70 -5.75 5.61
CA HIS A 64 -4.94 -7.00 5.52
C HIS A 64 -3.41 -6.85 5.61
N ILE A 65 -2.94 -5.89 6.43
CA ILE A 65 -1.50 -5.67 6.65
C ILE A 65 -0.88 -6.89 7.35
N ASP A 66 0.18 -7.47 6.76
CA ASP A 66 0.93 -8.58 7.35
C ASP A 66 1.50 -8.17 8.73
N PRO A 67 1.34 -9.00 9.77
CA PRO A 67 1.86 -8.68 11.11
C PRO A 67 3.39 -8.58 11.18
N ASN A 68 4.12 -9.04 10.15
CA ASN A 68 5.56 -8.86 10.04
C ASN A 68 5.96 -7.52 9.40
N ALA A 69 5.00 -6.75 8.87
CA ALA A 69 5.28 -5.42 8.33
C ALA A 69 5.83 -4.50 9.42
N LYS A 70 6.95 -3.86 9.16
CA LYS A 70 7.58 -2.88 10.06
C LYS A 70 7.30 -1.46 9.63
N SER A 71 7.10 -1.24 8.33
CA SER A 71 6.73 0.07 7.78
C SER A 71 5.93 -0.09 6.48
N LEU A 72 5.24 0.99 6.12
CA LEU A 72 4.59 1.12 4.84
C LEU A 72 5.27 2.22 4.00
N VAL A 73 5.16 2.06 2.70
CA VAL A 73 5.53 3.05 1.68
C VAL A 73 4.32 3.33 0.82
N ILE A 74 4.10 4.58 0.43
CA ILE A 74 3.13 4.96 -0.61
C ILE A 74 3.85 5.62 -1.77
N ILE A 75 3.50 5.22 -2.99
CA ILE A 75 3.89 5.86 -4.26
C ILE A 75 2.63 6.14 -5.05
N MET A 76 2.41 7.41 -5.39
CA MET A 76 1.36 7.81 -6.32
C MET A 76 1.98 8.29 -7.61
N ASP A 77 1.57 7.74 -8.75
CA ASP A 77 2.05 8.12 -10.07
C ASP A 77 0.95 8.16 -11.14
N ASP A 78 1.28 8.85 -12.26
CA ASP A 78 0.47 9.00 -13.45
C ASP A 78 1.27 8.47 -14.65
N PRO A 79 0.99 7.26 -15.15
CA PRO A 79 1.66 6.72 -16.33
C PRO A 79 1.19 7.35 -17.66
N ASP A 80 0.06 8.06 -17.66
CA ASP A 80 -0.51 8.70 -18.85
C ASP A 80 0.06 10.11 -19.11
N ALA A 81 0.95 10.58 -18.24
CA ALA A 81 1.57 11.89 -18.40
C ALA A 81 2.40 11.98 -19.69
N PRO A 82 2.35 13.13 -20.45
CA PRO A 82 2.97 13.25 -21.76
C PRO A 82 4.48 12.97 -21.83
N GLY A 83 5.19 13.14 -20.72
CA GLY A 83 6.64 12.94 -20.61
C GLY A 83 7.07 11.56 -20.12
N GLY A 84 6.12 10.63 -19.93
CA GLY A 84 6.30 9.36 -19.25
C GLY A 84 5.73 9.39 -17.82
N THR A 85 5.89 8.32 -17.07
CA THR A 85 5.33 8.22 -15.72
C THR A 85 5.74 9.38 -14.83
N PHE A 86 4.75 10.11 -14.29
CA PHE A 86 4.94 11.28 -13.45
C PHE A 86 4.64 10.95 -12.00
N THR A 87 5.59 11.19 -11.12
CA THR A 87 5.47 10.90 -9.68
C THR A 87 4.75 12.05 -8.98
N HIS A 88 3.60 11.76 -8.38
CA HIS A 88 2.76 12.73 -7.66
C HIS A 88 3.05 12.77 -6.15
N TRP A 89 3.36 11.63 -5.55
CA TRP A 89 3.63 11.53 -4.12
C TRP A 89 4.49 10.31 -3.82
N ILE A 90 5.48 10.48 -2.94
CA ILE A 90 6.22 9.38 -2.33
C ILE A 90 6.39 9.64 -0.85
N ALA A 91 6.10 8.63 -0.02
CA ALA A 91 6.33 8.67 1.41
C ALA A 91 6.67 7.27 1.94
N TRP A 92 7.47 7.20 2.99
CA TRP A 92 7.96 5.96 3.58
C TRP A 92 8.07 6.05 5.09
N ASN A 93 8.43 4.93 5.72
CA ASN A 93 8.51 4.79 7.18
C ASN A 93 7.18 5.16 7.86
N ILE A 94 6.07 4.89 7.15
CA ILE A 94 4.72 5.02 7.68
C ILE A 94 4.50 3.83 8.62
N PRO A 95 4.06 4.01 9.88
CA PRO A 95 3.71 2.88 10.72
C PRO A 95 2.65 1.99 10.04
N PRO A 96 2.66 0.67 10.25
CA PRO A 96 1.68 -0.25 9.65
C PRO A 96 0.30 -0.08 10.31
N LEU A 97 -0.35 1.04 10.01
CA LEU A 97 -1.68 1.43 10.46
C LEU A 97 -2.69 1.30 9.32
N GLY A 98 -3.96 1.13 9.68
CA GLY A 98 -5.04 0.95 8.70
C GLY A 98 -5.43 2.21 7.92
N GLU A 99 -4.76 3.35 8.14
CA GLU A 99 -5.11 4.60 7.47
C GLU A 99 -3.92 5.57 7.38
N ILE A 100 -3.78 6.20 6.20
CA ILE A 100 -3.04 7.45 6.03
C ILE A 100 -4.09 8.56 5.96
N PRO A 101 -4.12 9.50 6.91
CA PRO A 101 -5.15 10.53 6.97
C PRO A 101 -5.08 11.52 5.79
N LYS A 102 -6.23 12.16 5.48
CA LYS A 102 -6.30 13.30 4.56
C LYS A 102 -5.42 14.46 5.05
N GLY A 103 -4.79 15.16 4.11
CA GLY A 103 -4.16 16.45 4.36
C GLY A 103 -2.83 16.36 5.13
N VAL A 104 -2.02 15.34 4.84
CA VAL A 104 -0.65 15.25 5.35
C VAL A 104 0.14 16.50 4.96
N PRO A 105 0.81 17.19 5.91
CA PRO A 105 1.60 18.38 5.61
C PRO A 105 2.73 18.09 4.60
N PRO A 106 3.01 19.00 3.62
CA PRO A 106 4.08 18.81 2.64
C PRO A 106 5.47 19.12 3.23
N GLN A 107 5.89 18.29 4.18
CA GLN A 107 7.16 18.41 4.92
C GLN A 107 7.97 17.13 4.73
N GLY A 108 9.31 17.26 4.76
CA GLY A 108 10.19 16.10 4.59
C GLY A 108 10.07 15.07 5.71
N VAL A 109 9.86 15.53 6.95
CA VAL A 109 9.53 14.68 8.10
C VAL A 109 8.21 15.16 8.67
N VAL A 110 7.27 14.26 8.85
CA VAL A 110 5.93 14.51 9.42
C VAL A 110 5.79 13.68 10.68
N ASP A 111 5.43 14.33 11.79
CA ASP A 111 5.15 13.65 13.06
C ASP A 111 3.64 13.46 13.30
N ALA A 112 2.82 14.35 12.73
CA ALA A 112 1.36 14.32 12.83
C ALA A 112 0.72 14.79 11.51
N PRO A 113 -0.45 14.27 11.11
CA PRO A 113 -1.35 13.34 11.82
C PRO A 113 -0.86 11.89 11.84
N VAL A 114 0.07 11.50 10.99
CA VAL A 114 0.73 10.19 10.97
C VAL A 114 2.22 10.39 10.73
N LYS A 115 3.04 9.64 11.46
CA LYS A 115 4.49 9.71 11.29
C LYS A 115 4.91 9.16 9.95
N MET A 116 5.72 9.94 9.19
CA MET A 116 6.30 9.51 7.92
C MET A 116 7.46 10.40 7.49
N VAL A 117 8.20 9.92 6.51
CA VAL A 117 9.20 10.69 5.76
C VAL A 117 8.68 10.85 4.33
N GLN A 118 8.82 12.04 3.74
CA GLN A 118 8.35 12.31 2.38
C GLN A 118 9.50 12.70 1.46
N GLY A 119 9.37 12.25 0.20
CA GLY A 119 10.31 12.55 -0.86
C GLY A 119 9.84 13.65 -1.79
N ARG A 120 10.63 13.86 -2.84
CA ARG A 120 10.39 14.84 -3.89
C ARG A 120 9.54 14.23 -5.00
N ASN A 121 8.44 14.89 -5.32
CA ASN A 121 7.61 14.60 -6.49
C ASN A 121 8.17 15.26 -7.75
N ASP A 122 7.60 14.95 -8.91
CA ASP A 122 8.08 15.49 -10.20
C ASP A 122 7.64 16.93 -10.46
N PHE A 123 6.80 17.53 -9.60
CA PHE A 123 6.63 18.99 -9.53
C PHE A 123 7.82 19.71 -8.87
N GLY A 124 8.83 18.96 -8.39
CA GLY A 124 9.99 19.49 -7.67
C GLY A 124 9.70 19.85 -6.21
N LYS A 125 8.57 19.40 -5.65
CA LYS A 125 8.11 19.70 -4.29
C LYS A 125 8.18 18.45 -3.41
N ILE A 126 8.25 18.64 -2.09
CA ILE A 126 8.12 17.55 -1.12
C ILE A 126 6.64 17.33 -0.81
N GLY A 127 6.23 16.05 -0.71
CA GLY A 127 4.88 15.65 -0.34
C GLY A 127 3.95 15.48 -1.54
N TYR A 128 2.65 15.50 -1.27
CA TYR A 128 1.61 15.26 -2.25
C TYR A 128 1.48 16.40 -3.25
N GLY A 129 1.32 16.05 -4.53
CA GLY A 129 0.88 16.92 -5.60
C GLY A 129 -0.27 16.23 -6.35
N GLY A 130 -1.46 16.81 -6.31
CA GLY A 130 -2.67 16.19 -6.86
C GLY A 130 -2.67 16.05 -8.37
N PRO A 131 -3.60 15.26 -8.92
CA PRO A 131 -3.87 15.17 -10.34
C PRO A 131 -3.97 16.52 -11.02
N CYS A 132 -3.19 16.74 -12.08
CA CYS A 132 -3.17 17.99 -12.82
C CYS A 132 -2.84 17.75 -14.30
N PRO A 133 -3.61 16.91 -15.03
CA PRO A 133 -3.33 16.62 -16.42
C PRO A 133 -3.48 17.89 -17.28
N PRO A 134 -2.78 18.01 -18.40
CA PRO A 134 -2.99 19.14 -19.31
C PRO A 134 -4.44 19.22 -19.76
N LYS A 135 -4.99 20.44 -19.87
CA LYS A 135 -6.36 20.62 -20.38
C LYS A 135 -6.52 20.03 -21.77
N GLY A 136 -7.63 19.32 -21.98
CA GLY A 136 -7.93 18.64 -23.25
C GLY A 136 -7.10 17.41 -23.55
N HIS A 137 -6.24 16.93 -22.63
CA HIS A 137 -5.43 15.73 -22.83
C HIS A 137 -6.22 14.42 -22.60
N GLY A 138 -7.44 14.54 -22.06
CA GLY A 138 -8.29 13.40 -21.71
C GLY A 138 -8.18 13.01 -20.25
N VAL A 139 -8.64 11.80 -19.96
CA VAL A 139 -8.64 11.22 -18.60
C VAL A 139 -7.34 10.47 -18.39
N HIS A 140 -6.68 10.76 -17.26
CA HIS A 140 -5.48 10.07 -16.80
C HIS A 140 -5.82 9.12 -15.65
N HIS A 141 -4.99 8.09 -15.46
CA HIS A 141 -5.07 7.10 -14.39
C HIS A 141 -4.00 7.40 -13.34
N TYR A 142 -4.43 7.58 -12.11
CA TYR A 142 -3.56 7.86 -10.97
C TYR A 142 -3.48 6.63 -10.08
N HIS A 143 -2.32 6.02 -10.02
CA HIS A 143 -2.06 4.78 -9.29
C HIS A 143 -1.54 5.10 -7.89
N PHE A 144 -2.32 4.77 -6.86
CA PHE A 144 -1.90 4.81 -5.46
C PHE A 144 -1.43 3.42 -5.07
N ARG A 145 -0.12 3.19 -5.02
CA ARG A 145 0.47 1.90 -4.60
C ARG A 145 0.98 2.00 -3.19
N VAL A 146 0.55 1.06 -2.35
CA VAL A 146 1.07 0.91 -0.99
C VAL A 146 1.86 -0.39 -0.91
N TYR A 147 3.02 -0.31 -0.31
CA TYR A 147 3.95 -1.42 -0.10
C TYR A 147 4.12 -1.63 1.40
N ALA A 148 4.00 -2.86 1.87
CA ALA A 148 4.43 -3.23 3.21
C ALA A 148 5.86 -3.77 3.17
N LEU A 149 6.70 -3.27 4.07
CA LEU A 149 8.11 -3.64 4.15
C LEU A 149 8.40 -4.38 5.46
N ASP A 150 9.32 -5.33 5.41
CA ASP A 150 9.88 -6.03 6.58
C ASP A 150 10.95 -5.21 7.34
N THR A 151 11.16 -3.97 6.93
CA THR A 151 12.16 -3.05 7.49
C THR A 151 11.66 -1.62 7.60
N VAL A 152 12.44 -0.78 8.26
CA VAL A 152 12.37 0.69 8.23
C VAL A 152 13.53 1.17 7.38
N LEU A 153 13.28 2.07 6.44
CA LEU A 153 14.28 2.53 5.48
C LEU A 153 15.19 3.61 6.08
N GLU A 154 16.49 3.46 5.88
CA GLU A 154 17.48 4.51 6.16
C GLU A 154 17.64 5.40 4.92
N LEU A 155 16.70 6.34 4.73
CA LEU A 155 16.63 7.22 3.57
C LEU A 155 16.27 8.64 4.01
N ASP A 156 17.02 9.62 3.53
CA ASP A 156 16.88 11.03 3.90
C ASP A 156 15.61 11.67 3.31
N PRO A 157 14.96 12.62 4.02
CA PRO A 157 13.84 13.38 3.49
C PRO A 157 14.19 14.09 2.17
N GLY A 158 13.22 14.12 1.25
CA GLY A 158 13.42 14.73 -0.07
C GLY A 158 14.12 13.84 -1.09
N ALA A 159 14.38 12.56 -0.76
CA ALA A 159 14.88 11.59 -1.72
C ALA A 159 13.93 11.46 -2.93
N SER A 160 14.51 11.08 -4.06
CA SER A 160 13.78 10.81 -5.30
C SER A 160 13.09 9.44 -5.28
N ARG A 161 12.12 9.23 -6.18
CA ARG A 161 11.50 7.93 -6.39
C ARG A 161 12.53 6.82 -6.63
N LYS A 162 13.52 7.06 -7.47
CA LYS A 162 14.57 6.08 -7.79
C LYS A 162 15.39 5.65 -6.55
N GLU A 163 15.69 6.60 -5.66
CA GLU A 163 16.38 6.31 -4.41
C GLU A 163 15.49 5.50 -3.46
N LEU A 164 14.19 5.84 -3.36
CA LEU A 164 13.22 5.10 -2.58
C LEU A 164 13.06 3.67 -3.09
N GLU A 165 12.82 3.48 -4.40
CA GLU A 165 12.66 2.15 -5.01
C GLU A 165 13.91 1.27 -4.76
N ARG A 166 15.12 1.84 -4.87
CA ARG A 166 16.36 1.12 -4.55
C ARG A 166 16.45 0.73 -3.07
N ALA A 167 16.01 1.62 -2.16
CA ALA A 167 16.01 1.31 -0.73
C ALA A 167 14.98 0.23 -0.35
N MET A 168 13.93 0.05 -1.15
CA MET A 168 12.90 -0.97 -0.96
C MET A 168 13.30 -2.34 -1.50
N GLU A 169 14.33 -2.44 -2.36
CA GLU A 169 14.72 -3.69 -3.02
C GLU A 169 14.99 -4.79 -1.98
N GLY A 170 14.30 -5.94 -2.13
CA GLY A 170 14.41 -7.10 -1.23
C GLY A 170 13.66 -6.98 0.09
N HIS A 171 12.96 -5.88 0.35
CA HIS A 171 12.23 -5.64 1.59
C HIS A 171 10.71 -5.61 1.46
N VAL A 172 10.19 -5.65 0.23
CA VAL A 172 8.73 -5.63 -0.02
C VAL A 172 8.15 -7.02 0.29
N ILE A 173 7.16 -7.08 1.19
CA ILE A 173 6.45 -8.32 1.54
C ILE A 173 5.00 -8.34 1.04
N GLN A 174 4.36 -7.17 0.89
CA GLN A 174 3.02 -7.04 0.32
C GLN A 174 2.93 -5.78 -0.53
N ILE A 175 1.97 -5.78 -1.46
CA ILE A 175 1.63 -4.62 -2.27
C ILE A 175 0.12 -4.55 -2.48
N GLY A 176 -0.43 -3.35 -2.53
CA GLY A 176 -1.80 -3.09 -2.93
C GLY A 176 -1.89 -1.83 -3.78
N GLU A 177 -2.93 -1.72 -4.60
CA GLU A 177 -3.13 -0.62 -5.52
C GLU A 177 -4.59 -0.14 -5.53
N LEU A 178 -4.74 1.18 -5.62
CA LEU A 178 -6.00 1.84 -5.92
C LEU A 178 -5.76 2.76 -7.12
N VAL A 179 -6.60 2.68 -8.14
CA VAL A 179 -6.53 3.56 -9.31
C VAL A 179 -7.69 4.55 -9.27
N GLY A 180 -7.37 5.84 -9.37
CA GLY A 180 -8.36 6.90 -9.52
C GLY A 180 -8.21 7.61 -10.87
N LEU A 181 -9.29 8.19 -11.38
CA LEU A 181 -9.35 8.87 -12.65
C LEU A 181 -9.42 10.39 -12.45
N TYR A 182 -8.77 11.16 -13.31
CA TYR A 182 -8.99 12.59 -13.40
C TYR A 182 -8.66 13.13 -14.79
N GLY A 183 -9.45 14.08 -15.27
CA GLY A 183 -9.26 14.78 -16.54
C GLY A 183 -9.66 16.24 -16.41
N ARG A 184 -9.12 17.10 -17.26
CA ARG A 184 -9.41 18.55 -17.31
C ARG A 184 -9.86 18.96 -18.71
N GLU A 185 -10.96 19.68 -18.78
CA GLU A 185 -11.47 20.26 -20.02
C GLU A 185 -10.78 21.59 -20.38
#